data_0639d54075b697a60180de65c0b1b298
#
_entry.id   0639d54075b697a60180de65c0b1b298
#
_cell.length_a   1.000
_cell.length_b   1.000
_cell.length_c   1.000
_cell.angle_alpha   90.00
_cell.angle_beta   90.00
_cell.angle_gamma   90.00
#
_symmetry.space_group_name_H-M   'P 1'
#
loop_
_entity.id
_entity.type
_entity.pdbx_description
1 polymer ?
#
loop_
_entity_poly.entity_id
_entity_poly.type
_entity_poly.pdbx_seq_one_letter_code
_entity_poly.pdbx_strand_id
1 'polypeptide(L)'
;MQTEAPRPDGGQGYPGLALRPDVTGTLDGLAKYPYVRESRRLRAEFTVLEQHVGVEARGDLKGAEQFPDTVGIGSYRIDLHPSYRRNYVDITPWPHQIPLGALIPQRVENLLAGNKNLGVTHITNGCYRLHPIEWTIGEASGALAAYCLEHGLAPRQVRNTPRLLEDFQRTLTDLGFVLHWPEESRLT
;
A
#
# COMPACT_ATOMS: atom_id res chain seq x y z
N MET A 1 2.36 16.27 21.86
CA MET A 1 3.53 15.38 21.79
C MET A 1 4.42 15.45 23.01
N GLN A 2 4.91 16.60 23.41
CA GLN A 2 5.80 16.70 24.57
C GLN A 2 5.16 16.23 25.89
N THR A 3 3.85 16.40 26.04
CA THR A 3 3.13 16.19 27.31
C THR A 3 2.15 15.00 27.27
N GLU A 4 1.63 14.62 26.13
CA GLU A 4 0.45 13.74 26.04
C GLU A 4 0.64 12.52 25.13
N ALA A 5 1.69 12.45 24.32
CA ALA A 5 1.88 11.30 23.45
C ALA A 5 2.16 10.03 24.29
N PRO A 6 1.43 8.93 24.07
CA PRO A 6 1.68 7.70 24.80
C PRO A 6 3.05 7.13 24.45
N ARG A 7 3.76 6.64 25.45
CA ARG A 7 5.08 6.04 25.32
C ARG A 7 5.02 4.52 25.47
N PRO A 8 5.95 3.78 24.83
CA PRO A 8 6.01 2.33 24.94
C PRO A 8 6.18 1.82 26.38
N ASP A 9 6.83 2.61 27.25
CA ASP A 9 7.04 2.30 28.68
C ASP A 9 5.80 2.57 29.55
N GLY A 10 4.70 3.03 28.98
CA GLY A 10 3.49 3.40 29.67
C GLY A 10 3.43 4.81 30.22
N GLY A 11 4.50 5.56 30.04
CA GLY A 11 4.53 7.00 30.36
C GLY A 11 3.79 7.83 29.30
N GLN A 12 3.73 9.12 29.57
CA GLN A 12 3.14 10.11 28.66
C GLN A 12 4.18 11.19 28.34
N GLY A 13 4.13 11.64 27.07
CA GLY A 13 4.97 12.72 26.58
C GLY A 13 6.43 12.36 26.40
N TYR A 14 7.11 13.19 25.67
CA TYR A 14 8.56 13.10 25.40
C TYR A 14 9.19 14.44 25.79
N PRO A 15 9.54 14.63 27.06
CA PRO A 15 10.01 15.94 27.55
C PRO A 15 11.34 16.39 26.94
N GLY A 16 12.14 15.43 26.41
CA GLY A 16 13.38 15.74 25.69
C GLY A 16 13.18 16.17 24.23
N LEU A 17 11.94 16.18 23.71
CA LEU A 17 11.66 16.59 22.35
C LEU A 17 11.76 18.12 22.24
N ALA A 18 12.67 18.59 21.40
CA ALA A 18 12.83 20.01 21.10
C ALA A 18 12.33 20.33 19.69
N LEU A 19 11.49 21.33 19.58
CA LEU A 19 11.09 21.88 18.28
C LEU A 19 12.23 22.70 17.68
N ARG A 20 12.47 22.56 16.39
CA ARG A 20 13.61 23.15 15.69
C ARG A 20 13.16 24.04 14.54
N PRO A 21 12.70 25.29 14.83
CA PRO A 21 12.30 26.23 13.79
C PRO A 21 13.46 26.61 12.85
N ASP A 22 14.69 26.56 13.33
CA ASP A 22 15.91 26.75 12.55
C ASP A 22 16.12 25.68 11.47
N VAL A 23 15.63 24.45 11.70
CA VAL A 23 15.72 23.32 10.76
C VAL A 23 14.50 23.28 9.83
N THR A 24 13.32 23.46 10.39
CA THR A 24 12.05 23.34 9.62
C THR A 24 11.73 24.59 8.80
N GLY A 25 12.30 25.74 9.16
CA GLY A 25 11.96 27.02 8.55
C GLY A 25 10.52 27.46 8.84
N THR A 26 9.96 27.05 9.97
CA THR A 26 8.63 27.41 10.48
C THR A 26 8.77 28.10 11.83
N LEU A 27 7.84 28.99 12.17
CA LEU A 27 7.90 29.76 13.44
C LEU A 27 7.72 28.85 14.67
N ASP A 28 6.98 27.77 14.51
CA ASP A 28 6.64 26.81 15.58
C ASP A 28 7.55 25.59 15.63
N GLY A 29 8.50 25.47 14.68
CA GLY A 29 9.39 24.30 14.60
C GLY A 29 8.71 23.01 14.13
N LEU A 30 7.48 23.09 13.64
CA LEU A 30 6.77 21.93 13.07
C LEU A 30 7.08 21.80 11.57
N ALA A 31 6.95 20.59 11.06
CA ALA A 31 7.07 20.32 9.63
C ALA A 31 5.96 21.09 8.85
N LYS A 32 6.29 21.56 7.66
CA LYS A 32 5.33 22.28 6.79
C LYS A 32 4.19 21.41 6.27
N TYR A 33 4.39 20.08 6.30
CA TYR A 33 3.41 19.10 5.84
C TYR A 33 3.15 18.07 6.92
N PRO A 34 1.89 17.64 7.10
CA PRO A 34 1.58 16.57 8.04
C PRO A 34 2.17 15.25 7.55
N TYR A 35 2.72 14.49 8.46
CA TYR A 35 3.09 13.10 8.18
C TYR A 35 1.85 12.21 8.35
N VAL A 36 1.47 11.53 7.27
CA VAL A 36 0.29 10.67 7.23
C VAL A 36 0.72 9.26 6.83
N ARG A 37 0.38 8.27 7.66
CA ARG A 37 0.64 6.84 7.43
C ARG A 37 -0.65 6.09 7.11
N GLU A 38 -1.25 5.42 8.11
CA GLU A 38 -2.50 4.68 7.98
C GLU A 38 -3.68 5.65 7.97
N SER A 39 -3.97 6.25 6.81
CA SER A 39 -5.05 7.23 6.67
C SER A 39 -6.24 6.65 5.90
N ARG A 40 -6.88 7.49 5.12
CA ARG A 40 -8.04 7.10 4.31
C ARG A 40 -7.60 6.21 3.14
N ARG A 41 -8.43 5.23 2.83
CA ARG A 41 -8.24 4.28 1.73
C ARG A 41 -9.47 4.28 0.84
N LEU A 42 -9.27 3.88 -0.42
CA LEU A 42 -10.38 3.74 -1.35
C LEU A 42 -11.30 2.58 -0.94
N ARG A 43 -12.55 2.73 -1.23
CA ARG A 43 -13.48 1.63 -1.37
C ARG A 43 -13.30 1.05 -2.77
N ALA A 44 -12.36 0.12 -2.91
CA ALA A 44 -11.90 -0.41 -4.18
C ALA A 44 -12.68 -1.65 -4.61
N GLU A 45 -12.50 -2.04 -5.88
CA GLU A 45 -13.06 -3.29 -6.45
C GLU A 45 -12.56 -4.54 -5.70
N PHE A 46 -11.35 -4.46 -5.16
CA PHE A 46 -10.76 -5.49 -4.32
C PHE A 46 -10.13 -4.84 -3.08
N THR A 47 -10.24 -5.52 -1.94
CA THR A 47 -9.57 -5.10 -0.70
C THR A 47 -8.63 -6.20 -0.23
N VAL A 48 -7.36 -5.87 -0.11
CA VAL A 48 -6.38 -6.81 0.43
C VAL A 48 -6.58 -6.92 1.94
N LEU A 49 -6.78 -8.16 2.39
CA LEU A 49 -6.95 -8.52 3.80
C LEU A 49 -5.66 -9.17 4.34
N GLU A 50 -5.53 -9.24 5.64
CA GLU A 50 -4.41 -9.91 6.30
C GLU A 50 -4.28 -11.38 5.89
N GLN A 51 -5.42 -12.08 5.71
CA GLN A 51 -5.49 -13.46 5.25
C GLN A 51 -4.86 -13.69 3.87
N HIS A 52 -4.66 -12.65 3.07
CA HIS A 52 -4.01 -12.76 1.78
C HIS A 52 -2.48 -12.71 1.88
N VAL A 53 -1.93 -12.11 2.93
CA VAL A 53 -0.49 -11.81 2.99
C VAL A 53 0.20 -12.22 4.30
N GLY A 54 -0.51 -12.21 5.43
CA GLY A 54 0.07 -12.45 6.76
C GLY A 54 0.49 -13.90 6.96
N VAL A 55 1.71 -14.14 7.45
CA VAL A 55 2.24 -15.49 7.69
C VAL A 55 1.33 -16.28 8.63
N GLU A 56 1.01 -15.72 9.79
CA GLU A 56 0.15 -16.36 10.78
C GLU A 56 -1.29 -16.49 10.30
N ALA A 57 -1.82 -15.46 9.64
CA ALA A 57 -3.19 -15.45 9.15
C ALA A 57 -3.45 -16.47 8.01
N ARG A 58 -2.40 -16.88 7.31
CA ARG A 58 -2.48 -17.91 6.27
C ARG A 58 -2.32 -19.33 6.82
N GLY A 59 -1.91 -19.50 8.06
CA GLY A 59 -1.74 -20.78 8.71
C GLY A 59 -0.79 -21.70 7.94
N ASP A 60 -1.28 -22.86 7.50
CA ASP A 60 -0.48 -23.86 6.77
C ASP A 60 -0.21 -23.49 5.29
N LEU A 61 -0.83 -22.43 4.78
CA LEU A 61 -0.61 -21.97 3.41
C LEU A 61 0.70 -21.18 3.32
N LYS A 62 1.65 -21.71 2.56
CA LYS A 62 2.93 -21.03 2.32
C LYS A 62 2.80 -19.97 1.22
N GLY A 63 3.45 -18.83 1.46
CA GLY A 63 3.47 -17.69 0.55
C GLY A 63 2.19 -16.85 0.62
N ALA A 64 2.24 -15.64 0.09
CA ALA A 64 1.08 -14.78 -0.08
C ALA A 64 0.13 -15.31 -1.16
N GLU A 65 -1.12 -14.86 -1.11
CA GLU A 65 -2.09 -15.10 -2.17
C GLU A 65 -1.57 -14.57 -3.51
N GLN A 66 -1.76 -15.35 -4.57
CA GLN A 66 -1.39 -14.93 -5.92
C GLN A 66 -2.63 -14.32 -6.59
N PHE A 67 -2.50 -13.08 -7.02
CA PHE A 67 -3.60 -12.35 -7.65
C PHE A 67 -3.49 -12.44 -9.18
N PRO A 68 -4.54 -12.92 -9.88
CA PRO A 68 -4.52 -12.97 -11.34
C PRO A 68 -4.43 -11.59 -11.97
N ASP A 69 -4.86 -10.55 -11.27
CA ASP A 69 -4.82 -9.15 -11.70
C ASP A 69 -3.63 -8.37 -11.09
N THR A 70 -2.51 -9.07 -10.81
CA THR A 70 -1.33 -8.41 -10.25
C THR A 70 -0.74 -7.36 -11.21
N VAL A 71 -0.31 -6.23 -10.64
CA VAL A 71 0.36 -5.14 -11.36
C VAL A 71 1.73 -4.79 -10.75
N GLY A 72 2.18 -5.59 -9.79
CA GLY A 72 3.48 -5.40 -9.16
C GLY A 72 3.64 -6.24 -7.90
N ILE A 73 4.79 -6.10 -7.28
CA ILE A 73 5.18 -6.84 -6.08
C ILE A 73 5.55 -5.92 -4.93
N GLY A 74 5.51 -6.46 -3.72
CA GLY A 74 5.92 -5.77 -2.52
C GLY A 74 6.40 -6.72 -1.43
N SER A 75 7.25 -6.22 -0.56
CA SER A 75 7.68 -6.91 0.66
C SER A 75 8.00 -5.89 1.73
N TYR A 76 7.22 -5.88 2.78
CA TYR A 76 7.45 -5.07 3.97
C TYR A 76 6.58 -5.57 5.12
N ARG A 77 7.00 -5.34 6.36
CA ARG A 77 6.24 -5.72 7.55
C ARG A 77 4.92 -4.97 7.65
N ILE A 78 3.91 -5.63 8.22
CA ILE A 78 2.70 -4.97 8.70
C ILE A 78 3.07 -4.25 9.99
N ASP A 79 3.59 -3.04 9.83
CA ASP A 79 4.06 -2.17 10.89
C ASP A 79 3.08 -1.01 11.04
N LEU A 80 2.37 -0.95 12.15
CA LEU A 80 1.38 0.08 12.43
C LEU A 80 1.82 0.98 13.57
N HIS A 81 1.51 2.26 13.44
CA HIS A 81 1.66 3.19 14.55
C HIS A 81 0.82 2.77 15.76
N PRO A 82 1.36 2.86 16.95
CA PRO A 82 0.54 2.78 18.15
C PRO A 82 -0.55 3.83 18.09
N SER A 83 -1.80 3.41 18.29
CA SER A 83 -2.92 4.32 18.44
C SER A 83 -3.06 4.75 19.92
N TYR A 84 -4.22 5.26 20.30
CA TYR A 84 -4.50 5.76 21.65
C TYR A 84 -4.19 4.77 22.81
N ARG A 85 -4.10 3.47 22.53
CA ARG A 85 -3.71 2.43 23.51
C ARG A 85 -2.45 1.73 23.04
N ARG A 86 -1.83 0.93 23.93
CA ARG A 86 -0.67 0.07 23.60
C ARG A 86 -1.09 -1.05 22.64
N ASN A 87 -1.21 -0.74 21.37
CA ASN A 87 -1.52 -1.66 20.30
C ASN A 87 -0.49 -1.52 19.18
N TYR A 88 0.76 -1.74 19.53
CA TYR A 88 1.80 -1.89 18.52
C TYR A 88 1.53 -3.19 17.75
N VAL A 89 1.41 -3.08 16.44
CA VAL A 89 1.23 -4.19 15.53
C VAL A 89 2.46 -4.26 14.63
N ASP A 90 3.15 -5.38 14.70
CA ASP A 90 4.31 -5.69 13.87
C ASP A 90 4.22 -7.16 13.47
N ILE A 91 3.58 -7.44 12.34
CA ILE A 91 3.27 -8.76 11.82
C ILE A 91 4.12 -9.04 10.60
N THR A 92 4.60 -10.26 10.45
CA THR A 92 5.35 -10.69 9.27
C THR A 92 4.39 -11.08 8.15
N PRO A 93 4.39 -10.40 7.01
CA PRO A 93 3.73 -10.87 5.80
C PRO A 93 4.71 -11.67 4.94
N TRP A 94 4.18 -12.52 4.08
CA TRP A 94 4.90 -13.05 2.95
C TRP A 94 5.23 -11.95 1.93
N PRO A 95 6.27 -12.11 1.11
CA PRO A 95 6.41 -11.34 -0.12
C PRO A 95 5.12 -11.44 -0.95
N HIS A 96 4.56 -10.30 -1.34
CA HIS A 96 3.19 -10.23 -1.85
C HIS A 96 3.09 -9.47 -3.17
N GLN A 97 1.93 -9.54 -3.79
CA GLN A 97 1.60 -8.86 -5.03
C GLN A 97 0.66 -7.68 -4.78
N ILE A 98 0.57 -6.78 -5.76
CA ILE A 98 -0.33 -5.63 -5.78
C ILE A 98 -1.45 -5.94 -6.77
N PRO A 99 -2.69 -6.25 -6.32
CA PRO A 99 -3.80 -6.51 -7.23
C PRO A 99 -4.33 -5.22 -7.85
N LEU A 100 -4.59 -5.23 -9.15
CA LEU A 100 -5.16 -4.10 -9.90
C LEU A 100 -6.47 -3.63 -9.30
N GLY A 101 -7.31 -4.55 -8.86
CA GLY A 101 -8.59 -4.24 -8.23
C GLY A 101 -8.50 -3.37 -6.99
N ALA A 102 -7.34 -3.36 -6.31
CA ALA A 102 -7.12 -2.48 -5.18
C ALA A 102 -6.87 -1.01 -5.59
N LEU A 103 -6.54 -0.75 -6.86
CA LEU A 103 -6.30 0.58 -7.37
C LEU A 103 -7.56 1.24 -7.92
N ILE A 104 -8.62 0.47 -8.18
CA ILE A 104 -9.83 0.90 -8.89
C ILE A 104 -10.98 1.11 -7.89
N PRO A 105 -11.50 2.35 -7.73
CA PRO A 105 -12.66 2.61 -6.87
C PRO A 105 -13.93 1.94 -7.36
N GLN A 106 -14.79 1.52 -6.42
CA GLN A 106 -16.09 0.91 -6.74
C GLN A 106 -17.09 1.88 -7.39
N ARG A 107 -17.02 3.17 -7.07
CA ARG A 107 -18.07 4.15 -7.43
C ARG A 107 -17.62 5.21 -8.42
N VAL A 108 -16.33 5.48 -8.51
CA VAL A 108 -15.78 6.55 -9.34
C VAL A 108 -15.02 5.91 -10.50
N GLU A 109 -15.34 6.28 -11.72
CA GLU A 109 -14.80 5.60 -12.91
C GLU A 109 -13.48 6.19 -13.40
N ASN A 110 -13.27 7.49 -13.20
CA ASN A 110 -12.10 8.24 -13.67
C ASN A 110 -11.13 8.60 -12.54
N LEU A 111 -11.00 7.73 -11.56
CA LEU A 111 -10.08 7.88 -10.42
C LEU A 111 -9.33 6.58 -10.23
N LEU A 112 -8.05 6.68 -9.90
CA LEU A 112 -7.20 5.56 -9.50
C LEU A 112 -6.47 5.89 -8.20
N ALA A 113 -6.15 4.86 -7.42
CA ALA A 113 -5.24 5.01 -6.29
C ALA A 113 -3.80 5.11 -6.82
N GLY A 114 -3.17 6.26 -6.66
CA GLY A 114 -1.77 6.46 -7.08
C GLY A 114 -0.75 6.23 -5.97
N ASN A 115 -1.16 5.74 -4.79
CA ASN A 115 -0.28 5.61 -3.64
C ASN A 115 -0.93 4.72 -2.55
N LYS A 116 -0.50 4.87 -1.28
CA LYS A 116 -0.95 4.11 -0.09
C LYS A 116 -2.45 4.16 0.23
N ASN A 117 -3.22 4.92 -0.52
CA ASN A 117 -4.67 5.02 -0.36
C ASN A 117 -5.48 3.96 -1.13
N LEU A 118 -4.83 2.93 -1.62
CA LEU A 118 -5.45 1.81 -2.36
C LEU A 118 -6.42 0.99 -1.47
N GLY A 119 -7.05 -0.01 -2.07
CA GLY A 119 -7.98 -0.93 -1.40
C GLY A 119 -7.28 -1.90 -0.46
N VAL A 120 -6.99 -1.45 0.74
CA VAL A 120 -6.39 -2.23 1.83
C VAL A 120 -7.15 -1.98 3.13
N THR A 121 -6.97 -2.86 4.11
CA THR A 121 -7.45 -2.61 5.49
C THR A 121 -6.49 -1.69 6.24
N HIS A 122 -6.83 -1.30 7.47
CA HIS A 122 -5.88 -0.62 8.35
C HIS A 122 -4.64 -1.48 8.59
N ILE A 123 -4.82 -2.78 8.77
CA ILE A 123 -3.75 -3.75 9.01
C ILE A 123 -2.84 -3.86 7.77
N THR A 124 -3.39 -4.22 6.62
CA THR A 124 -2.60 -4.45 5.40
C THR A 124 -2.03 -3.16 4.80
N ASN A 125 -2.58 -2.00 5.15
CA ASN A 125 -1.92 -0.73 4.81
C ASN A 125 -0.49 -0.66 5.33
N GLY A 126 -0.21 -1.29 6.49
CA GLY A 126 1.13 -1.37 7.07
C GLY A 126 2.19 -1.87 6.11
N CYS A 127 1.90 -2.91 5.32
CA CYS A 127 2.86 -3.49 4.37
C CYS A 127 2.74 -2.93 2.93
N TYR A 128 1.68 -2.20 2.59
CA TYR A 128 1.50 -1.62 1.25
C TYR A 128 1.92 -0.14 1.13
N ARG A 129 2.33 0.49 2.22
CA ARG A 129 2.68 1.92 2.27
C ARG A 129 4.18 2.23 2.26
N LEU A 130 5.03 1.26 2.01
CA LEU A 130 6.47 1.50 1.89
C LEU A 130 6.78 2.15 0.53
N HIS A 131 7.75 3.05 0.49
CA HIS A 131 8.03 3.87 -0.69
C HIS A 131 8.24 3.08 -1.99
N PRO A 132 9.02 1.98 -2.05
CA PRO A 132 9.12 1.20 -3.30
C PRO A 132 7.79 0.64 -3.77
N ILE A 133 6.93 0.21 -2.84
CA ILE A 133 5.59 -0.30 -3.17
C ILE A 133 4.69 0.84 -3.64
N GLU A 134 4.77 2.00 -3.00
CA GLU A 134 4.04 3.21 -3.40
C GLU A 134 4.44 3.68 -4.80
N TRP A 135 5.72 3.58 -5.16
CA TRP A 135 6.18 3.88 -6.51
C TRP A 135 5.58 2.92 -7.53
N THR A 136 5.64 1.63 -7.29
CA THR A 136 5.01 0.63 -8.17
C THR A 136 3.51 0.87 -8.33
N ILE A 137 2.80 1.21 -7.25
CA ILE A 137 1.37 1.58 -7.31
C ILE A 137 1.16 2.81 -8.20
N GLY A 138 1.97 3.85 -8.02
CA GLY A 138 1.88 5.08 -8.81
C GLY A 138 2.16 4.85 -10.29
N GLU A 139 3.22 4.13 -10.58
CA GLU A 139 3.60 3.77 -11.95
C GLU A 139 2.53 2.91 -12.64
N ALA A 140 2.02 1.87 -11.95
CA ALA A 140 0.95 1.01 -12.48
C ALA A 140 -0.34 1.80 -12.73
N SER A 141 -0.70 2.72 -11.83
CA SER A 141 -1.86 3.59 -12.01
C SER A 141 -1.69 4.55 -13.19
N GLY A 142 -0.49 5.11 -13.35
CA GLY A 142 -0.14 5.96 -14.50
C GLY A 142 -0.20 5.19 -15.81
N ALA A 143 0.39 4.00 -15.86
CA ALA A 143 0.37 3.12 -17.02
C ALA A 143 -1.07 2.70 -17.39
N LEU A 144 -1.90 2.37 -16.38
CA LEU A 144 -3.30 2.03 -16.62
C LEU A 144 -4.09 3.23 -17.17
N ALA A 145 -3.85 4.42 -16.65
CA ALA A 145 -4.51 5.63 -17.15
C ALA A 145 -4.14 5.90 -18.61
N ALA A 146 -2.86 5.79 -18.96
CA ALA A 146 -2.39 5.95 -20.34
C ALA A 146 -3.00 4.88 -21.27
N TYR A 147 -2.96 3.61 -20.86
CA TYR A 147 -3.55 2.50 -21.61
C TYR A 147 -5.05 2.71 -21.84
N CYS A 148 -5.79 3.12 -20.81
CA CYS A 148 -7.22 3.40 -20.93
C CYS A 148 -7.53 4.54 -21.91
N LEU A 149 -6.73 5.62 -21.88
CA LEU A 149 -6.90 6.76 -22.79
C LEU A 149 -6.60 6.36 -24.24
N GLU A 150 -5.55 5.59 -24.47
CA GLU A 150 -5.14 5.14 -25.81
C GLU A 150 -6.19 4.22 -26.46
N HIS A 151 -6.80 3.34 -25.65
CA HIS A 151 -7.75 2.35 -26.15
C HIS A 151 -9.22 2.75 -25.99
N GLY A 152 -9.51 3.91 -25.39
CA GLY A 152 -10.89 4.34 -25.12
C GLY A 152 -11.62 3.46 -24.11
N LEU A 153 -10.92 2.93 -23.11
CA LEU A 153 -11.42 1.99 -22.11
C LEU A 153 -11.53 2.63 -20.73
N ALA A 154 -12.41 2.09 -19.89
CA ALA A 154 -12.40 2.38 -18.46
C ALA A 154 -11.50 1.40 -17.70
N PRO A 155 -10.83 1.81 -16.59
CA PRO A 155 -9.99 0.93 -15.78
C PRO A 155 -10.65 -0.39 -15.37
N ARG A 156 -11.92 -0.34 -15.01
CA ARG A 156 -12.72 -1.51 -14.63
C ARG A 156 -12.94 -2.49 -15.78
N GLN A 157 -13.07 -1.99 -17.00
CA GLN A 157 -13.17 -2.84 -18.20
C GLN A 157 -11.86 -3.60 -18.44
N VAL A 158 -10.72 -2.93 -18.28
CA VAL A 158 -9.40 -3.58 -18.40
C VAL A 158 -9.28 -4.71 -17.40
N ARG A 159 -9.58 -4.46 -16.12
CA ARG A 159 -9.49 -5.47 -15.06
C ARG A 159 -10.45 -6.65 -15.28
N ASN A 160 -11.70 -6.39 -15.67
CA ASN A 160 -12.76 -7.40 -15.69
C ASN A 160 -12.87 -8.17 -17.02
N THR A 161 -12.06 -7.83 -18.00
CA THR A 161 -11.99 -8.54 -19.30
C THR A 161 -10.66 -9.27 -19.41
N PRO A 162 -10.60 -10.60 -19.31
CA PRO A 162 -9.35 -11.36 -19.23
C PRO A 162 -8.33 -10.98 -20.32
N ARG A 163 -8.77 -10.86 -21.57
CA ARG A 163 -7.90 -10.48 -22.69
C ARG A 163 -7.28 -9.09 -22.52
N LEU A 164 -8.06 -8.12 -22.02
CA LEU A 164 -7.55 -6.75 -21.81
C LEU A 164 -6.59 -6.71 -20.61
N LEU A 165 -6.88 -7.50 -19.57
CA LEU A 165 -6.00 -7.63 -18.42
C LEU A 165 -4.64 -8.23 -18.81
N GLU A 166 -4.64 -9.31 -19.56
CA GLU A 166 -3.42 -9.96 -20.06
C GLU A 166 -2.60 -9.00 -20.95
N ASP A 167 -3.27 -8.25 -21.82
CA ASP A 167 -2.62 -7.27 -22.69
C ASP A 167 -2.01 -6.12 -21.88
N PHE A 168 -2.73 -5.61 -20.89
CA PHE A 168 -2.21 -4.60 -19.98
C PHE A 168 -1.03 -5.13 -19.15
N GLN A 169 -1.12 -6.35 -18.61
CA GLN A 169 0.01 -6.95 -17.86
C GLN A 169 1.23 -7.17 -18.75
N ARG A 170 1.05 -7.49 -20.03
CA ARG A 170 2.15 -7.54 -20.99
C ARG A 170 2.77 -6.14 -21.18
N THR A 171 1.95 -5.11 -21.35
CA THR A 171 2.41 -3.72 -21.42
C THR A 171 3.24 -3.34 -20.19
N LEU A 172 2.80 -3.71 -18.99
CA LEU A 172 3.57 -3.48 -17.76
C LEU A 172 4.92 -4.22 -17.80
N THR A 173 4.93 -5.47 -18.25
CA THR A 173 6.17 -6.26 -18.35
C THR A 173 7.13 -5.65 -19.35
N ASP A 174 6.66 -5.17 -20.49
CA ASP A 174 7.46 -4.48 -21.52
C ASP A 174 8.04 -3.15 -20.99
N LEU A 175 7.34 -2.50 -20.05
CA LEU A 175 7.83 -1.32 -19.33
C LEU A 175 8.83 -1.68 -18.20
N GLY A 176 9.08 -2.96 -17.95
CA GLY A 176 10.04 -3.42 -16.94
C GLY A 176 9.45 -3.71 -15.57
N PHE A 177 8.12 -3.78 -15.44
CA PHE A 177 7.50 -4.16 -14.18
C PHE A 177 7.73 -5.63 -13.85
N VAL A 178 7.97 -5.91 -12.58
CA VAL A 178 8.01 -7.26 -12.03
C VAL A 178 6.64 -7.58 -11.42
N LEU A 179 5.91 -8.49 -12.02
CA LEU A 179 4.54 -8.84 -11.60
C LEU A 179 4.51 -10.00 -10.59
N HIS A 180 5.57 -10.82 -10.55
CA HIS A 180 5.64 -12.01 -9.70
C HIS A 180 6.98 -12.09 -8.99
N TRP A 181 6.96 -12.44 -7.72
CA TRP A 181 8.16 -12.84 -7.01
C TRP A 181 8.73 -14.14 -7.59
N PRO A 182 10.06 -14.29 -7.69
CA PRO A 182 10.68 -15.59 -7.93
C PRO A 182 10.17 -16.62 -6.89
N GLU A 183 9.99 -17.87 -7.30
CA GLU A 183 9.39 -18.89 -6.44
C GLU A 183 10.13 -19.05 -5.12
N GLU A 184 11.46 -19.05 -5.15
CA GLU A 184 12.32 -19.12 -3.98
C GLU A 184 12.10 -17.97 -2.99
N SER A 185 11.84 -16.75 -3.51
CA SER A 185 11.63 -15.55 -2.69
C SER A 185 10.22 -15.44 -2.12
N ARG A 186 9.24 -16.15 -2.69
CA ARG A 186 7.85 -16.13 -2.20
C ARG A 186 7.65 -16.85 -0.88
N LEU A 187 8.56 -17.76 -0.56
CA LEU A 187 8.41 -18.72 0.54
C LEU A 187 9.38 -18.44 1.70
N THR A 188 10.13 -17.36 1.61
CA THR A 188 11.10 -16.89 2.62
C THR A 188 10.71 -15.53 3.16
#